data_5d247541f5bd402ffa91e0d79e46f0b3
#
_entry.id   5d247541f5bd402ffa91e0d79e46f0b3
#
_cell.length_a   1.000
_cell.length_b   1.000
_cell.length_c   1.000
_cell.angle_alpha   90.00
_cell.angle_beta   90.00
_cell.angle_gamma   90.00
#
_symmetry.space_group_name_H-M   'P 1'
#
loop_
_entity.id
_entity.type
_entity.pdbx_description
1 polymer ?
#
loop_
_entity_poly.entity_id
_entity_poly.type
_entity_poly.pdbx_seq_one_letter_code
_entity_poly.pdbx_strand_id
1 'polypeptide(L)'
;MPEIRAATVDDAEHVFQLLDARSRAAFGASEVSRPLVLRELRRSVDDRFVAIEGGRVVGYAHLRPSHDVVVAAGDAATADALLASVEEHARARGVEAIEATVVAADAPFHSLVERSGFAHERVVLRMWRMLDEAIAAPTWVAGVSVRTYDERDGPAVKALLDAAYAWDAHYAPQSYDEWHSYMTDHDEFDPTLWFLAERNGDLVACALHWKEHNRGGWLKDIAVHEGARGAGLGRSLVRHGLRAYETRGVERVGLKVDAANPTGAAALYGREGFVIDQHLEIWRKAL
;
A
#
# COMPACT_ATOMS: atom_id res chain seq x y z
N MET A 1 28.92 14.88 10.67
CA MET A 1 27.62 14.21 10.59
C MET A 1 26.61 15.25 10.15
N PRO A 2 25.68 14.92 9.26
CA PRO A 2 24.63 15.84 8.89
C PRO A 2 23.77 16.24 10.10
N GLU A 3 23.23 17.43 10.09
CA GLU A 3 22.22 17.87 11.04
C GLU A 3 20.89 17.22 10.68
N ILE A 4 20.21 16.60 11.65
CA ILE A 4 18.89 15.99 11.45
C ILE A 4 17.84 16.91 12.08
N ARG A 5 16.79 17.24 11.32
CA ARG A 5 15.63 17.98 11.81
C ARG A 5 14.33 17.47 11.20
N ALA A 6 13.20 17.88 11.77
CA ALA A 6 11.90 17.65 11.15
C ALA A 6 11.84 18.23 9.75
N ALA A 7 11.23 17.52 8.81
CA ALA A 7 11.00 17.98 7.45
C ALA A 7 9.86 19.01 7.42
N THR A 8 9.99 19.99 6.56
CA THR A 8 8.99 21.03 6.34
C THR A 8 8.52 21.04 4.88
N VAL A 9 7.49 21.82 4.58
CA VAL A 9 7.01 22.00 3.20
C VAL A 9 8.06 22.62 2.29
N ASP A 10 8.97 23.41 2.84
CA ASP A 10 10.06 24.06 2.08
C ASP A 10 11.10 23.04 1.59
N ASP A 11 11.18 21.87 2.20
CA ASP A 11 12.05 20.77 1.79
C ASP A 11 11.50 19.96 0.60
N ALA A 12 10.25 20.19 0.18
CA ALA A 12 9.50 19.31 -0.72
C ALA A 12 10.20 18.99 -2.04
N GLU A 13 10.87 19.99 -2.67
CA GLU A 13 11.57 19.75 -3.94
C GLU A 13 12.78 18.83 -3.76
N HIS A 14 13.56 19.03 -2.71
CA HIS A 14 14.73 18.19 -2.43
C HIS A 14 14.31 16.77 -2.00
N VAL A 15 13.28 16.66 -1.16
CA VAL A 15 12.70 15.36 -0.78
C VAL A 15 12.17 14.62 -2.00
N PHE A 16 11.47 15.32 -2.91
CA PHE A 16 11.02 14.73 -4.16
C PHE A 16 12.21 14.19 -4.99
N GLN A 17 13.27 14.97 -5.15
CA GLN A 17 14.45 14.55 -5.92
C GLN A 17 15.10 13.28 -5.33
N LEU A 18 15.25 13.20 -4.01
CA LEU A 18 15.79 12.00 -3.32
C LEU A 18 14.91 10.77 -3.53
N LEU A 19 13.61 10.92 -3.33
CA LEU A 19 12.65 9.82 -3.48
C LEU A 19 12.49 9.40 -4.95
N ASP A 20 12.52 10.34 -5.90
CA ASP A 20 12.47 10.07 -7.34
C ASP A 20 13.71 9.29 -7.80
N ALA A 21 14.90 9.73 -7.37
CA ALA A 21 16.15 9.04 -7.70
C ALA A 21 16.16 7.60 -7.17
N ARG A 22 15.75 7.41 -5.90
CA ARG A 22 15.62 6.07 -5.31
C ARG A 22 14.58 5.23 -6.05
N SER A 23 13.41 5.80 -6.34
CA SER A 23 12.33 5.11 -7.05
C SER A 23 12.76 4.65 -8.46
N ARG A 24 13.46 5.51 -9.21
CA ARG A 24 14.01 5.15 -10.53
C ARG A 24 15.05 4.05 -10.45
N ALA A 25 15.90 4.08 -9.43
CA ALA A 25 16.90 3.02 -9.23
C ALA A 25 16.22 1.68 -8.90
N ALA A 26 15.17 1.68 -8.07
CA ALA A 26 14.49 0.46 -7.63
C ALA A 26 13.50 -0.10 -8.66
N PHE A 27 12.83 0.75 -9.44
CA PHE A 27 11.70 0.35 -10.31
C PHE A 27 11.91 0.67 -11.80
N GLY A 28 13.05 1.28 -12.17
CA GLY A 28 13.30 1.72 -13.55
C GLY A 28 12.52 2.97 -13.96
N ALA A 29 11.56 3.43 -13.16
CA ALA A 29 10.74 4.61 -13.38
C ALA A 29 10.37 5.29 -12.07
N SER A 30 10.01 6.57 -12.13
CA SER A 30 9.49 7.27 -10.95
C SER A 30 8.10 6.76 -10.59
N GLU A 31 7.91 6.39 -9.34
CA GLU A 31 6.60 6.12 -8.72
C GLU A 31 6.18 7.21 -7.74
N VAL A 32 6.95 8.31 -7.69
CA VAL A 32 6.74 9.45 -6.79
C VAL A 32 6.35 10.67 -7.61
N SER A 33 5.48 11.50 -7.09
CA SER A 33 5.13 12.79 -7.69
C SER A 33 5.30 13.95 -6.71
N ARG A 34 5.58 15.16 -7.23
CA ARG A 34 5.67 16.38 -6.40
C ARG A 34 4.39 16.63 -5.59
N PRO A 35 3.18 16.53 -6.17
CA PRO A 35 1.95 16.70 -5.39
C PRO A 35 1.82 15.71 -4.23
N LEU A 36 2.24 14.45 -4.43
CA LEU A 36 2.24 13.44 -3.37
C LEU A 36 3.18 13.85 -2.23
N VAL A 37 4.41 14.23 -2.53
CA VAL A 37 5.38 14.66 -1.50
C VAL A 37 4.90 15.90 -0.76
N LEU A 38 4.37 16.90 -1.48
CA LEU A 38 3.78 18.10 -0.87
C LEU A 38 2.59 17.76 0.05
N ARG A 39 1.70 16.87 -0.38
CA ARG A 39 0.57 16.41 0.42
C ARG A 39 1.06 15.75 1.72
N GLU A 40 2.03 14.87 1.60
CA GLU A 40 2.62 14.20 2.76
C GLU A 40 3.28 15.20 3.73
N LEU A 41 4.08 16.13 3.25
CA LEU A 41 4.74 17.12 4.10
C LEU A 41 3.78 18.16 4.72
N ARG A 42 2.59 18.35 4.16
CA ARG A 42 1.55 19.23 4.74
C ARG A 42 0.79 18.58 5.89
N ARG A 43 0.81 17.27 6.01
CA ARG A 43 0.24 16.59 7.17
C ARG A 43 1.07 16.96 8.41
N SER A 44 0.40 17.50 9.43
CA SER A 44 1.04 17.94 10.67
C SER A 44 1.37 16.73 11.55
N VAL A 45 2.46 16.04 11.23
CA VAL A 45 3.00 14.93 12.03
C VAL A 45 4.52 15.01 12.04
N ASP A 46 5.12 14.89 13.21
CA ASP A 46 6.56 15.01 13.45
C ASP A 46 7.33 13.70 13.13
N ASP A 47 6.84 12.94 12.15
CA ASP A 47 7.36 11.61 11.78
C ASP A 47 8.23 11.62 10.52
N ARG A 48 8.61 12.81 10.07
CA ARG A 48 9.44 13.02 8.86
C ARG A 48 10.68 13.81 9.19
N PHE A 49 11.80 13.36 8.70
CA PHE A 49 13.13 13.92 8.99
C PHE A 49 13.89 14.19 7.71
N VAL A 50 14.68 15.26 7.73
CA VAL A 50 15.68 15.56 6.70
C VAL A 50 17.06 15.66 7.33
N ALA A 51 18.05 15.20 6.58
CA ALA A 51 19.46 15.37 6.89
C ALA A 51 20.00 16.54 6.10
N ILE A 52 20.66 17.49 6.77
CA ILE A 52 21.22 18.71 6.20
C ILE A 52 22.74 18.68 6.27
N GLU A 53 23.39 18.91 5.16
CA GLU A 53 24.84 19.11 5.08
C GLU A 53 25.17 20.30 4.18
N GLY A 54 25.96 21.24 4.69
CA GLY A 54 26.29 22.47 3.96
C GLY A 54 25.08 23.29 3.52
N GLY A 55 23.98 23.26 4.28
CA GLY A 55 22.72 23.95 3.97
C GLY A 55 21.85 23.25 2.91
N ARG A 56 22.19 22.04 2.49
CA ARG A 56 21.44 21.25 1.50
C ARG A 56 20.82 20.01 2.14
N VAL A 57 19.63 19.63 1.71
CA VAL A 57 19.01 18.35 2.07
C VAL A 57 19.76 17.23 1.34
N VAL A 58 20.39 16.34 2.10
CA VAL A 58 21.15 15.17 1.59
C VAL A 58 20.50 13.84 1.92
N GLY A 59 19.43 13.85 2.70
CA GLY A 59 18.66 12.65 3.03
C GLY A 59 17.28 12.96 3.59
N TYR A 60 16.42 11.99 3.52
CA TYR A 60 15.04 12.03 4.01
C TYR A 60 14.66 10.70 4.65
N ALA A 61 13.93 10.75 5.75
CA ALA A 61 13.29 9.58 6.35
C ALA A 61 11.86 9.88 6.80
N HIS A 62 11.03 8.86 6.82
CA HIS A 62 9.63 8.94 7.21
C HIS A 62 9.21 7.65 7.91
N LEU A 63 8.59 7.78 9.08
CA LEU A 63 7.84 6.72 9.75
C LEU A 63 6.36 6.85 9.35
N ARG A 64 5.86 5.93 8.56
CA ARG A 64 4.45 5.93 8.13
C ARG A 64 3.52 5.53 9.29
N PRO A 65 2.22 5.88 9.23
CA PRO A 65 1.24 5.42 10.23
C PRO A 65 1.15 3.89 10.38
N SER A 66 1.51 3.15 9.32
CA SER A 66 1.64 1.69 9.32
C SER A 66 2.92 1.18 9.99
N HIS A 67 3.72 2.06 10.57
CA HIS A 67 5.06 1.82 11.12
C HIS A 67 6.11 1.37 10.07
N ASP A 68 5.80 1.48 8.77
CA ASP A 68 6.76 1.24 7.68
C ASP A 68 7.70 2.44 7.55
N VAL A 69 8.99 2.17 7.51
CA VAL A 69 10.05 3.17 7.43
C VAL A 69 10.49 3.38 5.99
N VAL A 70 10.60 4.64 5.59
CA VAL A 70 11.21 5.04 4.34
C VAL A 70 12.49 5.81 4.65
N VAL A 71 13.61 5.43 4.01
CA VAL A 71 14.86 6.19 4.07
C VAL A 71 15.41 6.37 2.67
N ALA A 72 15.76 7.60 2.32
CA ALA A 72 16.45 7.94 1.08
C ALA A 72 17.63 8.87 1.42
N ALA A 73 18.84 8.45 1.15
CA ALA A 73 20.06 9.21 1.48
C ALA A 73 21.14 9.00 0.42
N GLY A 74 22.04 9.97 0.30
CA GLY A 74 23.15 9.93 -0.65
C GLY A 74 24.29 8.99 -0.21
N ASP A 75 24.38 8.67 1.08
CA ASP A 75 25.42 7.82 1.65
C ASP A 75 24.93 7.03 2.86
N ALA A 76 25.70 6.00 3.25
CA ALA A 76 25.34 5.08 4.31
C ALA A 76 25.29 5.76 5.70
N ALA A 77 26.21 6.66 6.01
CA ALA A 77 26.26 7.32 7.32
C ALA A 77 25.05 8.24 7.53
N THR A 78 24.64 8.95 6.48
CA THR A 78 23.40 9.75 6.48
C THR A 78 22.17 8.86 6.65
N ALA A 79 22.10 7.70 5.98
CA ALA A 79 21.01 6.77 6.10
C ALA A 79 20.90 6.18 7.52
N ASP A 80 22.04 5.81 8.14
CA ASP A 80 22.09 5.31 9.52
C ASP A 80 21.62 6.36 10.53
N ALA A 81 22.06 7.63 10.37
CA ALA A 81 21.65 8.72 11.25
C ALA A 81 20.14 9.01 11.14
N LEU A 82 19.60 9.00 9.93
CA LEU A 82 18.16 9.19 9.70
C LEU A 82 17.33 8.05 10.29
N LEU A 83 17.76 6.80 10.11
CA LEU A 83 17.06 5.66 10.69
C LEU A 83 17.09 5.71 12.22
N ALA A 84 18.22 6.08 12.83
CA ALA A 84 18.30 6.25 14.27
C ALA A 84 17.32 7.30 14.80
N SER A 85 17.13 8.41 14.08
CA SER A 85 16.14 9.44 14.45
C SER A 85 14.71 8.92 14.34
N VAL A 86 14.39 8.11 13.31
CA VAL A 86 13.09 7.45 13.18
C VAL A 86 12.85 6.47 14.33
N GLU A 87 13.84 5.66 14.70
CA GLU A 87 13.74 4.69 15.79
C GLU A 87 13.52 5.38 17.15
N GLU A 88 14.26 6.47 17.41
CA GLU A 88 14.09 7.26 18.63
C GLU A 88 12.67 7.84 18.71
N HIS A 89 12.20 8.42 17.62
CA HIS A 89 10.85 8.96 17.52
C HIS A 89 9.77 7.89 17.70
N ALA A 90 9.94 6.72 17.09
CA ALA A 90 9.03 5.59 17.21
C ALA A 90 8.94 5.10 18.69
N ARG A 91 10.10 4.95 19.37
CA ARG A 91 10.16 4.58 20.80
C ARG A 91 9.46 5.62 21.69
N ALA A 92 9.67 6.91 21.42
CA ALA A 92 9.01 7.98 22.17
C ALA A 92 7.49 7.96 22.05
N ARG A 93 6.95 7.37 21.00
CA ARG A 93 5.51 7.17 20.77
C ARG A 93 4.98 5.81 21.21
N GLY A 94 5.82 4.99 21.82
CA GLY A 94 5.43 3.64 22.28
C GLY A 94 5.24 2.62 21.16
N VAL A 95 5.84 2.86 19.98
CA VAL A 95 5.83 1.89 18.87
C VAL A 95 6.78 0.74 19.24
N GLU A 96 6.27 -0.48 19.30
CA GLU A 96 7.03 -1.66 19.72
C GLU A 96 7.90 -2.25 18.61
N ALA A 97 7.53 -2.01 17.34
CA ALA A 97 8.28 -2.50 16.19
C ALA A 97 8.05 -1.62 14.98
N ILE A 98 9.05 -1.54 14.10
CA ILE A 98 8.97 -0.87 12.80
C ILE A 98 9.20 -1.88 11.68
N GLU A 99 8.62 -1.60 10.52
CA GLU A 99 8.78 -2.40 9.31
C GLU A 99 9.56 -1.62 8.24
N ALA A 100 10.15 -2.33 7.31
CA ALA A 100 10.77 -1.77 6.11
C ALA A 100 10.37 -2.60 4.90
N THR A 101 9.80 -1.94 3.89
CA THR A 101 9.48 -2.57 2.60
C THR A 101 10.66 -2.40 1.66
N VAL A 102 11.33 -3.49 1.35
CA VAL A 102 12.56 -3.53 0.54
C VAL A 102 12.30 -4.21 -0.79
N VAL A 103 12.82 -3.65 -1.86
CA VAL A 103 12.92 -4.30 -3.17
C VAL A 103 14.36 -4.71 -3.46
N ALA A 104 14.57 -5.85 -4.09
CA ALA A 104 15.90 -6.39 -4.35
C ALA A 104 16.82 -5.41 -5.12
N ALA A 105 16.26 -4.56 -5.98
CA ALA A 105 17.01 -3.56 -6.73
C ALA A 105 17.45 -2.35 -5.91
N ASP A 106 16.89 -2.14 -4.70
CA ASP A 106 17.27 -1.05 -3.79
C ASP A 106 18.39 -1.52 -2.84
N ALA A 107 19.53 -1.85 -3.40
CA ALA A 107 20.66 -2.39 -2.65
C ALA A 107 21.14 -1.48 -1.48
N PRO A 108 21.15 -0.13 -1.58
CA PRO A 108 21.50 0.74 -0.45
C PRO A 108 20.53 0.57 0.74
N PHE A 109 19.23 0.48 0.48
CA PHE A 109 18.23 0.33 1.54
C PHE A 109 18.22 -1.10 2.11
N HIS A 110 18.41 -2.10 1.26
CA HIS A 110 18.59 -3.50 1.69
C HIS A 110 19.77 -3.59 2.68
N SER A 111 20.94 -3.06 2.31
CA SER A 111 22.10 -3.03 3.19
C SER A 111 21.85 -2.25 4.48
N LEU A 112 21.05 -1.17 4.45
CA LEU A 112 20.68 -0.44 5.64
C LEU A 112 19.88 -1.32 6.61
N VAL A 113 18.83 -1.97 6.15
CA VAL A 113 17.96 -2.79 7.03
C VAL A 113 18.71 -4.00 7.61
N GLU A 114 19.56 -4.67 6.80
CA GLU A 114 20.39 -5.79 7.28
C GLU A 114 21.31 -5.36 8.41
N ARG A 115 22.16 -4.31 8.20
CA ARG A 115 23.11 -3.88 9.21
C ARG A 115 22.47 -3.21 10.43
N SER A 116 21.22 -2.75 10.29
CA SER A 116 20.47 -2.11 11.38
C SER A 116 19.68 -3.11 12.24
N GLY A 117 19.81 -4.41 12.00
CA GLY A 117 19.22 -5.46 12.83
C GLY A 117 17.74 -5.72 12.55
N PHE A 118 17.24 -5.37 11.39
CA PHE A 118 15.94 -5.88 10.93
C PHE A 118 16.07 -7.36 10.57
N ALA A 119 14.99 -8.11 10.78
CA ALA A 119 14.86 -9.49 10.35
C ALA A 119 13.86 -9.59 9.20
N HIS A 120 14.20 -10.39 8.17
CA HIS A 120 13.25 -10.69 7.09
C HIS A 120 12.05 -11.45 7.64
N GLU A 121 10.84 -11.03 7.32
CA GLU A 121 9.61 -11.58 7.86
C GLU A 121 8.75 -12.27 6.80
N ARG A 122 8.49 -11.59 5.67
CA ARG A 122 7.61 -12.10 4.60
C ARG A 122 7.88 -11.43 3.27
N VAL A 123 7.27 -11.97 2.22
CA VAL A 123 7.29 -11.39 0.88
C VAL A 123 5.88 -11.02 0.45
N VAL A 124 5.73 -9.80 -0.03
CA VAL A 124 4.51 -9.28 -0.66
C VAL A 124 4.77 -9.14 -2.16
N LEU A 125 3.91 -9.72 -2.96
CA LEU A 125 3.97 -9.62 -4.42
C LEU A 125 3.24 -8.35 -4.85
N ARG A 126 3.91 -7.47 -5.61
CA ARG A 126 3.23 -6.45 -6.39
C ARG A 126 2.93 -7.00 -7.76
N MET A 127 1.68 -6.88 -8.19
CA MET A 127 1.25 -7.40 -9.48
C MET A 127 0.53 -6.31 -10.27
N TRP A 128 0.70 -6.36 -11.60
CA TRP A 128 0.03 -5.47 -12.55
C TRP A 128 -0.68 -6.26 -13.64
N ARG A 129 -1.82 -5.74 -14.09
CA ARG A 129 -2.50 -6.16 -15.31
C ARG A 129 -2.63 -4.98 -16.24
N MET A 130 -2.16 -5.11 -17.49
CA MET A 130 -2.47 -4.18 -18.57
C MET A 130 -3.91 -4.40 -19.05
N LEU A 131 -4.62 -3.32 -19.35
CA LEU A 131 -6.01 -3.38 -19.86
C LEU A 131 -6.03 -3.21 -21.39
N ASP A 132 -5.10 -3.86 -22.06
CA ASP A 132 -4.92 -3.88 -23.53
C ASP A 132 -5.68 -5.03 -24.20
N GLU A 133 -6.22 -5.95 -23.41
CA GLU A 133 -7.08 -7.04 -23.86
C GLU A 133 -8.45 -6.99 -23.19
N ALA A 134 -9.48 -7.42 -23.89
CA ALA A 134 -10.85 -7.43 -23.39
C ALA A 134 -10.99 -8.22 -22.08
N ILE A 135 -11.62 -7.60 -21.10
CA ILE A 135 -11.88 -8.21 -19.81
C ILE A 135 -13.11 -9.11 -19.89
N ALA A 136 -12.96 -10.39 -19.55
CA ALA A 136 -14.09 -11.32 -19.50
C ALA A 136 -15.19 -10.81 -18.55
N ALA A 137 -16.44 -10.99 -18.94
CA ALA A 137 -17.57 -10.59 -18.09
C ALA A 137 -17.55 -11.33 -16.74
N PRO A 138 -17.90 -10.65 -15.63
CA PRO A 138 -18.08 -11.33 -14.36
C PRO A 138 -19.26 -12.33 -14.46
N THR A 139 -19.13 -13.46 -13.76
CA THR A 139 -20.20 -14.45 -13.66
C THR A 139 -20.67 -14.50 -12.22
N TRP A 140 -21.88 -14.01 -11.99
CA TRP A 140 -22.43 -13.96 -10.65
C TRP A 140 -23.19 -15.24 -10.31
N VAL A 141 -23.03 -15.68 -9.07
CA VAL A 141 -23.79 -16.80 -8.52
C VAL A 141 -25.26 -16.40 -8.38
N ALA A 142 -26.16 -17.34 -8.58
CA ALA A 142 -27.60 -17.08 -8.44
C ALA A 142 -27.94 -16.51 -7.05
N GLY A 143 -28.77 -15.49 -7.02
CA GLY A 143 -29.18 -14.79 -5.81
C GLY A 143 -28.15 -13.77 -5.29
N VAL A 144 -27.03 -13.54 -6.01
CA VAL A 144 -26.09 -12.47 -5.70
C VAL A 144 -26.39 -11.25 -6.56
N SER A 145 -26.57 -10.11 -5.93
CA SER A 145 -26.60 -8.78 -6.56
C SER A 145 -25.32 -8.01 -6.23
N VAL A 146 -24.92 -7.11 -7.13
CA VAL A 146 -23.75 -6.25 -6.94
C VAL A 146 -24.14 -4.79 -7.08
N ARG A 147 -23.68 -3.97 -6.16
CA ARG A 147 -23.84 -2.52 -6.18
C ARG A 147 -22.57 -1.81 -5.78
N THR A 148 -22.56 -0.51 -5.96
CA THR A 148 -21.50 0.35 -5.44
C THR A 148 -21.72 0.67 -3.95
N TYR A 149 -20.64 1.13 -3.32
CA TYR A 149 -20.61 1.53 -1.92
C TYR A 149 -21.47 2.78 -1.65
N ASP A 150 -22.09 2.78 -0.49
CA ASP A 150 -22.72 3.93 0.16
C ASP A 150 -22.09 4.09 1.55
N GLU A 151 -21.96 5.30 2.06
CA GLU A 151 -21.26 5.59 3.32
C GLU A 151 -21.75 4.76 4.51
N ARG A 152 -23.06 4.47 4.57
CA ARG A 152 -23.68 3.61 5.59
C ARG A 152 -23.18 2.16 5.57
N ASP A 153 -22.53 1.72 4.48
CA ASP A 153 -21.99 0.36 4.36
C ASP A 153 -20.64 0.19 5.10
N GLY A 154 -19.98 1.31 5.42
CA GLY A 154 -18.65 1.33 6.00
C GLY A 154 -18.44 0.34 7.14
N PRO A 155 -19.28 0.32 8.19
CA PRO A 155 -19.12 -0.64 9.29
C PRO A 155 -19.21 -2.10 8.85
N ALA A 156 -20.12 -2.45 7.93
CA ALA A 156 -20.26 -3.82 7.44
C ALA A 156 -19.07 -4.23 6.55
N VAL A 157 -18.59 -3.32 5.71
CA VAL A 157 -17.39 -3.54 4.89
C VAL A 157 -16.17 -3.76 5.77
N LYS A 158 -15.96 -2.91 6.79
CA LYS A 158 -14.84 -3.06 7.74
C LYS A 158 -14.90 -4.40 8.46
N ALA A 159 -16.07 -4.80 8.98
CA ALA A 159 -16.24 -6.08 9.65
C ALA A 159 -15.93 -7.28 8.72
N LEU A 160 -16.35 -7.21 7.45
CA LEU A 160 -16.05 -8.25 6.46
C LEU A 160 -14.54 -8.33 6.16
N LEU A 161 -13.85 -7.20 6.05
CA LEU A 161 -12.40 -7.14 5.87
C LEU A 161 -11.67 -7.74 7.07
N ASP A 162 -12.02 -7.33 8.30
CA ASP A 162 -11.42 -7.86 9.52
C ASP A 162 -11.55 -9.39 9.60
N ALA A 163 -12.74 -9.92 9.31
CA ALA A 163 -12.98 -11.34 9.27
C ALA A 163 -12.19 -12.06 8.15
N ALA A 164 -12.06 -11.42 6.99
CA ALA A 164 -11.35 -11.99 5.85
C ALA A 164 -9.83 -12.03 6.06
N TYR A 165 -9.27 -11.08 6.79
CA TYR A 165 -7.83 -10.97 7.08
C TYR A 165 -7.41 -11.54 8.44
N ALA A 166 -8.35 -12.08 9.24
CA ALA A 166 -8.07 -12.65 10.56
C ALA A 166 -7.06 -13.82 10.56
N TRP A 167 -6.77 -14.40 9.41
CA TRP A 167 -5.74 -15.43 9.25
C TRP A 167 -4.31 -14.86 9.25
N ASP A 168 -4.16 -13.58 8.90
CA ASP A 168 -2.85 -12.92 8.79
C ASP A 168 -2.40 -12.44 10.17
N ALA A 169 -1.33 -13.04 10.69
CA ALA A 169 -0.75 -12.67 11.98
C ALA A 169 -0.21 -11.23 12.02
N HIS A 170 -0.01 -10.61 10.85
CA HIS A 170 0.44 -9.22 10.71
C HIS A 170 -0.72 -8.24 10.53
N TYR A 171 -1.95 -8.75 10.41
CA TYR A 171 -3.12 -7.89 10.33
C TYR A 171 -3.47 -7.35 11.71
N ALA A 172 -3.29 -6.05 11.91
CA ALA A 172 -3.73 -5.35 13.10
C ALA A 172 -5.06 -4.62 12.81
N PRO A 173 -6.20 -5.06 13.38
CA PRO A 173 -7.45 -4.35 13.20
C PRO A 173 -7.34 -2.92 13.74
N GLN A 174 -7.68 -1.95 12.90
CA GLN A 174 -7.82 -0.55 13.27
C GLN A 174 -9.24 -0.27 13.74
N SER A 175 -9.46 0.81 14.47
CA SER A 175 -10.81 1.33 14.72
C SER A 175 -11.50 1.66 13.38
N TYR A 176 -12.83 1.71 13.40
CA TYR A 176 -13.58 2.09 12.19
C TYR A 176 -13.18 3.47 11.68
N ASP A 177 -13.04 4.45 12.57
CA ASP A 177 -12.75 5.84 12.19
C ASP A 177 -11.35 5.97 11.56
N GLU A 178 -10.34 5.29 12.13
CA GLU A 178 -8.98 5.27 11.56
C GLU A 178 -8.95 4.61 10.18
N TRP A 179 -9.59 3.45 10.04
CA TRP A 179 -9.68 2.75 8.76
C TRP A 179 -10.44 3.57 7.73
N HIS A 180 -11.61 4.12 8.11
CA HIS A 180 -12.44 4.92 7.21
C HIS A 180 -11.69 6.15 6.71
N SER A 181 -11.10 6.93 7.63
CA SER A 181 -10.28 8.08 7.26
C SER A 181 -9.11 7.71 6.34
N TYR A 182 -8.39 6.61 6.66
CA TYR A 182 -7.31 6.13 5.81
C TYR A 182 -7.78 5.77 4.39
N MET A 183 -8.97 5.19 4.27
CA MET A 183 -9.51 4.68 3.00
C MET A 183 -10.20 5.76 2.16
N THR A 184 -10.71 6.83 2.77
CA THR A 184 -11.60 7.80 2.10
C THR A 184 -11.09 9.24 2.09
N ASP A 185 -10.24 9.66 3.03
CA ASP A 185 -9.80 11.06 3.15
C ASP A 185 -8.65 11.41 2.20
N HIS A 186 -8.77 11.01 0.93
CA HIS A 186 -7.77 11.30 -0.10
C HIS A 186 -8.38 11.26 -1.51
N ASP A 187 -7.68 11.90 -2.47
CA ASP A 187 -8.14 12.05 -3.86
C ASP A 187 -8.24 10.74 -4.64
N GLU A 188 -7.62 9.66 -4.16
CA GLU A 188 -7.66 8.33 -4.78
C GLU A 188 -8.99 7.60 -4.50
N PHE A 189 -9.75 8.03 -3.48
CA PHE A 189 -11.06 7.47 -3.15
C PHE A 189 -12.11 7.82 -4.20
N ASP A 190 -12.88 6.81 -4.61
CA ASP A 190 -14.05 6.93 -5.46
C ASP A 190 -15.06 5.84 -5.05
N PRO A 191 -16.18 6.19 -4.40
CA PRO A 191 -17.17 5.21 -3.95
C PRO A 191 -17.78 4.39 -5.10
N THR A 192 -17.75 4.89 -6.32
CA THR A 192 -18.24 4.17 -7.51
C THR A 192 -17.28 3.07 -8.00
N LEU A 193 -16.09 2.98 -7.38
CA LEU A 193 -15.11 1.90 -7.58
C LEU A 193 -15.07 0.91 -6.41
N TRP A 194 -15.93 1.07 -5.41
CA TRP A 194 -16.08 0.11 -4.34
C TRP A 194 -17.32 -0.75 -4.61
N PHE A 195 -17.12 -2.04 -4.83
CA PHE A 195 -18.16 -2.98 -5.24
C PHE A 195 -18.51 -3.92 -4.09
N LEU A 196 -19.81 -4.00 -3.79
CA LEU A 196 -20.37 -4.80 -2.72
C LEU A 196 -21.28 -5.88 -3.33
N ALA A 197 -21.00 -7.12 -3.01
CA ALA A 197 -21.82 -8.26 -3.43
C ALA A 197 -22.69 -8.71 -2.26
N GLU A 198 -24.00 -8.75 -2.49
CA GLU A 198 -25.01 -9.11 -1.49
C GLU A 198 -25.75 -10.38 -1.89
N ARG A 199 -26.08 -11.19 -0.90
CA ARG A 199 -26.97 -12.36 -1.06
C ARG A 199 -28.03 -12.31 0.03
N ASN A 200 -29.31 -12.31 -0.38
CA ASN A 200 -30.47 -12.19 0.53
C ASN A 200 -30.43 -10.93 1.43
N GLY A 201 -29.78 -9.86 0.97
CA GLY A 201 -29.61 -8.62 1.74
C GLY A 201 -28.36 -8.58 2.64
N ASP A 202 -27.62 -9.69 2.77
CA ASP A 202 -26.39 -9.74 3.54
C ASP A 202 -25.18 -9.45 2.64
N LEU A 203 -24.23 -8.64 3.11
CA LEU A 203 -22.95 -8.41 2.46
C LEU A 203 -22.09 -9.67 2.55
N VAL A 204 -21.82 -10.30 1.40
CA VAL A 204 -21.04 -11.56 1.33
C VAL A 204 -19.67 -11.40 0.68
N ALA A 205 -19.44 -10.33 -0.06
CA ALA A 205 -18.11 -10.02 -0.58
C ALA A 205 -18.00 -8.53 -0.93
N CYS A 206 -16.79 -8.00 -0.93
CA CYS A 206 -16.50 -6.66 -1.41
C CYS A 206 -15.16 -6.60 -2.15
N ALA A 207 -15.01 -5.61 -3.03
CA ALA A 207 -13.74 -5.21 -3.64
C ALA A 207 -13.64 -3.69 -3.61
N LEU A 208 -12.60 -3.20 -2.95
CA LEU A 208 -12.34 -1.79 -2.75
C LEU A 208 -11.18 -1.36 -3.66
N HIS A 209 -11.42 -0.35 -4.45
CA HIS A 209 -10.44 0.13 -5.41
C HIS A 209 -10.15 1.61 -5.17
N TRP A 210 -8.92 2.03 -5.41
CA TRP A 210 -8.53 3.43 -5.52
C TRP A 210 -8.47 3.84 -6.99
N LYS A 211 -9.00 5.03 -7.27
CA LYS A 211 -9.10 5.58 -8.63
C LYS A 211 -7.77 5.60 -9.36
N GLU A 212 -6.70 6.01 -8.65
CA GLU A 212 -5.34 6.06 -9.16
C GLU A 212 -4.34 5.83 -8.03
N HIS A 213 -3.42 4.90 -8.19
CA HIS A 213 -2.29 4.67 -7.30
C HIS A 213 -1.12 4.12 -8.11
N ASN A 214 0.09 4.62 -7.87
CA ASN A 214 1.29 4.22 -8.62
C ASN A 214 1.10 4.30 -10.16
N ARG A 215 0.40 5.34 -10.65
CA ARG A 215 0.14 5.60 -12.07
C ARG A 215 -0.74 4.53 -12.75
N GLY A 216 -1.71 4.02 -12.05
CA GLY A 216 -2.72 3.07 -12.54
C GLY A 216 -3.88 2.94 -11.58
N GLY A 217 -4.93 2.24 -11.98
CA GLY A 217 -5.97 1.82 -11.04
C GLY A 217 -5.39 0.88 -10.00
N TRP A 218 -6.03 0.76 -8.84
CA TRP A 218 -5.50 -0.06 -7.75
C TRP A 218 -6.58 -0.86 -7.04
N LEU A 219 -6.50 -2.19 -7.07
CA LEU A 219 -7.29 -3.05 -6.20
C LEU A 219 -6.64 -3.04 -4.80
N LYS A 220 -7.25 -2.28 -3.89
CA LYS A 220 -6.72 -2.06 -2.55
C LYS A 220 -7.02 -3.25 -1.63
N ASP A 221 -8.30 -3.62 -1.54
CA ASP A 221 -8.76 -4.73 -0.71
C ASP A 221 -9.84 -5.54 -1.41
N ILE A 222 -9.84 -6.85 -1.16
CA ILE A 222 -10.92 -7.75 -1.58
C ILE A 222 -11.21 -8.74 -0.46
N ALA A 223 -12.47 -8.89 -0.12
CA ALA A 223 -12.91 -9.84 0.89
C ALA A 223 -14.08 -10.68 0.39
N VAL A 224 -14.08 -11.95 0.76
CA VAL A 224 -15.21 -12.87 0.56
C VAL A 224 -15.48 -13.56 1.89
N HIS A 225 -16.72 -13.44 2.39
CA HIS A 225 -17.17 -14.12 3.58
C HIS A 225 -16.91 -15.63 3.47
N GLU A 226 -16.45 -16.28 4.52
CA GLU A 226 -16.01 -17.67 4.48
C GLU A 226 -17.07 -18.61 3.92
N GLY A 227 -18.34 -18.46 4.33
CA GLY A 227 -19.48 -19.23 3.85
C GLY A 227 -19.87 -18.97 2.39
N ALA A 228 -19.22 -18.02 1.70
CA ALA A 228 -19.44 -17.70 0.30
C ALA A 228 -18.21 -17.97 -0.58
N ARG A 229 -17.10 -18.45 0.01
CA ARG A 229 -15.87 -18.81 -0.72
C ARG A 229 -16.11 -20.02 -1.64
N GLY A 230 -15.23 -20.19 -2.62
CA GLY A 230 -15.32 -21.30 -3.58
C GLY A 230 -16.36 -21.13 -4.68
N ALA A 231 -17.28 -20.18 -4.56
CA ALA A 231 -18.35 -19.91 -5.53
C ALA A 231 -17.96 -18.93 -6.66
N GLY A 232 -16.70 -18.50 -6.74
CA GLY A 232 -16.21 -17.62 -7.78
C GLY A 232 -16.45 -16.12 -7.56
N LEU A 233 -16.97 -15.70 -6.40
CA LEU A 233 -17.29 -14.28 -6.12
C LEU A 233 -16.05 -13.38 -6.21
N GLY A 234 -14.92 -13.78 -5.62
CA GLY A 234 -13.68 -13.02 -5.71
C GLY A 234 -13.24 -12.79 -7.15
N ARG A 235 -13.31 -13.83 -7.99
CA ARG A 235 -13.01 -13.72 -9.43
C ARG A 235 -13.93 -12.75 -10.13
N SER A 236 -15.22 -12.84 -9.85
CA SER A 236 -16.22 -11.98 -10.47
C SER A 236 -16.06 -10.52 -10.05
N LEU A 237 -15.71 -10.25 -8.78
CA LEU A 237 -15.39 -8.90 -8.30
C LEU A 237 -14.13 -8.33 -8.95
N VAL A 238 -13.06 -9.12 -9.09
CA VAL A 238 -11.84 -8.70 -9.82
C VAL A 238 -12.20 -8.29 -11.24
N ARG A 239 -12.92 -9.12 -11.99
CA ARG A 239 -13.35 -8.81 -13.35
C ARG A 239 -14.25 -7.57 -13.43
N HIS A 240 -15.15 -7.42 -12.45
CA HIS A 240 -16.04 -6.26 -12.39
C HIS A 240 -15.24 -4.97 -12.20
N GLY A 241 -14.28 -4.95 -11.28
CA GLY A 241 -13.38 -3.83 -11.08
C GLY A 241 -12.51 -3.51 -12.30
N LEU A 242 -11.92 -4.54 -12.92
CA LEU A 242 -11.12 -4.36 -14.14
C LEU A 242 -11.94 -3.71 -15.27
N ARG A 243 -13.19 -4.16 -15.48
CA ARG A 243 -14.09 -3.56 -16.49
C ARG A 243 -14.49 -2.12 -16.16
N ALA A 244 -14.66 -1.81 -14.88
CA ALA A 244 -14.92 -0.45 -14.43
C ALA A 244 -13.74 0.49 -14.73
N TYR A 245 -12.51 0.01 -14.63
CA TYR A 245 -11.32 0.76 -15.06
C TYR A 245 -11.17 0.85 -16.58
N GLU A 246 -11.40 -0.25 -17.30
CA GLU A 246 -11.42 -0.28 -18.78
C GLU A 246 -12.36 0.79 -19.31
N THR A 247 -13.58 0.89 -18.78
CA THR A 247 -14.58 1.91 -19.17
C THR A 247 -14.11 3.35 -18.90
N ARG A 248 -13.22 3.54 -17.92
CA ARG A 248 -12.61 4.84 -17.58
C ARG A 248 -11.35 5.16 -18.37
N GLY A 249 -10.93 4.27 -19.27
CA GLY A 249 -9.71 4.45 -20.07
C GLY A 249 -8.42 4.30 -19.28
N VAL A 250 -8.47 3.61 -18.13
CA VAL A 250 -7.27 3.31 -17.36
C VAL A 250 -6.46 2.24 -18.06
N GLU A 251 -5.15 2.44 -18.22
CA GLU A 251 -4.30 1.54 -19.02
C GLU A 251 -3.88 0.27 -18.24
N ARG A 252 -3.79 0.34 -16.90
CA ARG A 252 -3.34 -0.77 -16.07
C ARG A 252 -3.94 -0.72 -14.66
N VAL A 253 -4.06 -1.88 -14.04
CA VAL A 253 -4.51 -2.01 -12.64
C VAL A 253 -3.48 -2.81 -11.86
N GLY A 254 -3.11 -2.31 -10.67
CA GLY A 254 -2.18 -2.97 -9.78
C GLY A 254 -2.84 -3.45 -8.50
N LEU A 255 -2.11 -4.30 -7.79
CA LEU A 255 -2.44 -4.77 -6.44
C LEU A 255 -1.17 -5.23 -5.70
N LYS A 256 -1.32 -5.43 -4.39
CA LYS A 256 -0.35 -6.18 -3.57
C LYS A 256 -1.04 -7.37 -2.93
N VAL A 257 -0.30 -8.48 -2.81
CA VAL A 257 -0.79 -9.69 -2.15
C VAL A 257 0.36 -10.38 -1.42
N ASP A 258 0.12 -10.88 -0.21
CA ASP A 258 1.10 -11.68 0.50
C ASP A 258 1.38 -12.97 -0.28
N ALA A 259 2.65 -13.30 -0.49
CA ALA A 259 3.06 -14.50 -1.22
C ALA A 259 2.60 -15.80 -0.53
N ALA A 260 2.45 -15.77 0.80
CA ALA A 260 1.99 -16.89 1.62
C ALA A 260 0.47 -16.89 1.86
N ASN A 261 -0.29 -16.02 1.18
CA ASN A 261 -1.73 -15.93 1.36
C ASN A 261 -2.42 -17.29 1.14
N PRO A 262 -3.04 -17.89 2.19
CA PRO A 262 -3.59 -19.25 2.12
C PRO A 262 -4.86 -19.37 1.28
N THR A 263 -5.49 -18.24 0.93
CA THR A 263 -6.72 -18.24 0.13
C THR A 263 -6.49 -18.50 -1.35
N GLY A 264 -5.23 -18.54 -1.80
CA GLY A 264 -4.87 -18.68 -3.20
C GLY A 264 -5.10 -17.42 -4.03
N ALA A 265 -5.14 -16.25 -3.39
CA ALA A 265 -5.41 -14.96 -4.04
C ALA A 265 -4.38 -14.64 -5.15
N ALA A 266 -3.07 -14.89 -4.94
CA ALA A 266 -2.06 -14.67 -5.95
C ALA A 266 -2.31 -15.51 -7.22
N ALA A 267 -2.71 -16.78 -7.06
CA ALA A 267 -3.07 -17.63 -8.19
C ALA A 267 -4.38 -17.18 -8.88
N LEU A 268 -5.34 -16.62 -8.13
CA LEU A 268 -6.53 -16.00 -8.71
C LEU A 268 -6.14 -14.83 -9.61
N TYR A 269 -5.30 -13.91 -9.12
CA TYR A 269 -4.86 -12.74 -9.88
C TYR A 269 -4.08 -13.14 -11.13
N GLY A 270 -3.17 -14.13 -11.02
CA GLY A 270 -2.46 -14.67 -12.19
C GLY A 270 -3.40 -15.21 -13.28
N ARG A 271 -4.47 -15.94 -12.90
CA ARG A 271 -5.50 -16.40 -13.85
C ARG A 271 -6.32 -15.27 -14.48
N GLU A 272 -6.39 -14.11 -13.82
CA GLU A 272 -7.03 -12.90 -14.35
C GLU A 272 -6.02 -11.99 -15.08
N GLY A 273 -4.82 -12.49 -15.40
CA GLY A 273 -3.82 -11.81 -16.23
C GLY A 273 -2.95 -10.80 -15.47
N PHE A 274 -2.94 -10.81 -14.16
CA PHE A 274 -1.96 -10.05 -13.39
C PHE A 274 -0.59 -10.74 -13.43
N VAL A 275 0.45 -9.96 -13.64
CA VAL A 275 1.85 -10.41 -13.68
C VAL A 275 2.59 -9.80 -12.51
N ILE A 276 3.42 -10.58 -11.84
CA ILE A 276 4.29 -10.09 -10.77
C ILE A 276 5.35 -9.18 -11.40
N ASP A 277 5.46 -7.95 -10.94
CA ASP A 277 6.53 -7.03 -11.33
C ASP A 277 7.56 -6.83 -10.22
N GLN A 278 7.16 -7.00 -8.95
CA GLN A 278 8.06 -6.87 -7.81
C GLN A 278 7.78 -7.91 -6.73
N HIS A 279 8.85 -8.40 -6.14
CA HIS A 279 8.85 -9.06 -4.84
C HIS A 279 9.28 -8.02 -3.81
N LEU A 280 8.37 -7.67 -2.91
CA LEU A 280 8.60 -6.71 -1.85
C LEU A 280 8.89 -7.51 -0.57
N GLU A 281 10.12 -7.44 -0.11
CA GLU A 281 10.51 -8.06 1.15
C GLU A 281 10.10 -7.17 2.31
N ILE A 282 9.37 -7.71 3.25
CA ILE A 282 9.02 -7.02 4.49
C ILE A 282 10.01 -7.45 5.57
N TRP A 283 10.70 -6.47 6.09
CA TRP A 283 11.67 -6.62 7.15
C TRP A 283 11.15 -5.95 8.40
N ARG A 284 11.35 -6.55 9.56
CA ARG A 284 10.84 -6.03 10.84
C ARG A 284 11.94 -5.94 11.88
N LYS A 285 11.86 -4.88 12.70
CA LYS A 285 12.74 -4.65 13.82
C LYS A 285 11.92 -4.31 15.06
N ALA A 286 12.11 -5.05 16.15
CA ALA A 286 11.63 -4.66 17.47
C ALA A 286 12.44 -3.45 17.98
N LEU A 287 11.80 -2.51 18.68
CA LEU A 287 12.39 -1.26 19.16
C LEU A 287 12.70 -1.27 20.66
#